data_41ecb8d96a032c97f833dac47ab6f714
#
_entry.id   41ecb8d96a032c97f833dac47ab6f714
#
_cell.length_a   1.000
_cell.length_b   1.000
_cell.length_c   1.000
_cell.angle_alpha   90.00
_cell.angle_beta   90.00
_cell.angle_gamma   90.00
#
_symmetry.space_group_name_H-M   'P 1'
#
loop_
_entity.id
_entity.type
_entity.pdbx_description
1 polymer ?
#
loop_
_entity_poly.entity_id
_entity_poly.type
_entity_poly.pdbx_seq_one_letter_code
_entity_poly.pdbx_strand_id
1 'polypeptide(L)'
;MSSALAIAGVTAVLRDLLNDGLINHNVSGLLGSTVTVSAVPPDRVVPANGAESTQLNLFLHQVTFNTGWRNHALPSRDGSGTQRLSNPPLALDLHYLVSAYSAEELGSEILLGYAMQLLHETPVLDRKAITTALNPSPSVETTLPPALRALAECGLADQVEQIKLVPDPLSTEEMSKLWTAVQSHYRPTAAYVATVVLIESSKPTKPTLPVLTRGPVDPVTKLERGVVVQADLLPPFPTIQTVQAIDGQPVAAVG
;
A
#
# COMPACT_ATOMS: atom_id res chain seq x y z
N MET A 1 7.09 7.09 5.79
CA MET A 1 7.51 5.97 4.91
C MET A 1 6.77 4.70 5.31
N SER A 2 6.06 4.10 4.37
CA SER A 2 5.21 2.94 4.63
C SER A 2 6.04 1.66 4.87
N SER A 3 5.76 0.96 5.96
CA SER A 3 6.50 -0.24 6.39
C SER A 3 5.77 -1.54 6.03
N ALA A 4 6.36 -2.69 6.38
CA ALA A 4 5.73 -4.00 6.21
C ALA A 4 4.39 -4.15 6.96
N LEU A 5 4.12 -3.30 7.94
CA LEU A 5 2.86 -3.26 8.68
C LEU A 5 1.69 -2.65 7.87
N ALA A 6 1.96 -2.08 6.69
CA ALA A 6 0.97 -1.40 5.86
C ALA A 6 -0.23 -2.31 5.50
N ILE A 7 0.01 -3.59 5.23
CA ILE A 7 -1.08 -4.55 4.90
C ILE A 7 -2.09 -4.63 6.06
N ALA A 8 -1.59 -4.82 7.28
CA ALA A 8 -2.46 -4.84 8.46
C ALA A 8 -3.04 -3.47 8.78
N GLY A 9 -2.28 -2.40 8.50
CA GLY A 9 -2.73 -1.01 8.64
C GLY A 9 -3.96 -0.72 7.78
N VAL A 10 -3.97 -1.12 6.50
CA VAL A 10 -5.14 -0.95 5.63
C VAL A 10 -6.35 -1.71 6.18
N THR A 11 -6.17 -2.96 6.61
CA THR A 11 -7.27 -3.74 7.21
C THR A 11 -7.83 -3.05 8.46
N ALA A 12 -6.96 -2.50 9.31
CA ALA A 12 -7.38 -1.78 10.52
C ALA A 12 -8.16 -0.50 10.20
N VAL A 13 -7.69 0.28 9.22
CA VAL A 13 -8.38 1.50 8.76
C VAL A 13 -9.76 1.18 8.17
N LEU A 14 -9.86 0.16 7.31
CA LEU A 14 -11.14 -0.25 6.74
C LEU A 14 -12.11 -0.75 7.81
N ARG A 15 -11.61 -1.51 8.81
CA ARG A 15 -12.43 -1.98 9.93
C ARG A 15 -12.95 -0.80 10.75
N ASP A 16 -12.12 0.18 11.03
CA ASP A 16 -12.49 1.38 11.78
C ASP A 16 -13.52 2.21 11.03
N LEU A 17 -13.29 2.48 9.74
CA LEU A 17 -14.23 3.17 8.85
C LEU A 17 -15.61 2.51 8.83
N LEU A 18 -15.66 1.19 8.70
CA LEU A 18 -16.91 0.44 8.70
C LEU A 18 -17.59 0.50 10.08
N ASN A 19 -16.83 0.35 11.17
CA ASN A 19 -17.34 0.42 12.53
C ASN A 19 -17.94 1.78 12.84
N ASP A 20 -17.21 2.85 12.56
CA ASP A 20 -17.67 4.24 12.77
C ASP A 20 -18.88 4.57 11.91
N GLY A 21 -18.88 4.13 10.64
CA GLY A 21 -20.00 4.32 9.75
C GLY A 21 -21.28 3.63 10.26
N LEU A 22 -21.18 2.39 10.72
CA LEU A 22 -22.33 1.66 11.29
C LEU A 22 -22.84 2.29 12.57
N ILE A 23 -21.96 2.83 13.42
CA ILE A 23 -22.35 3.57 14.62
C ILE A 23 -23.07 4.87 14.24
N ASN A 24 -22.50 5.65 13.32
CA ASN A 24 -23.06 6.92 12.88
C ASN A 24 -24.46 6.78 12.25
N HIS A 25 -24.71 5.69 11.54
CA HIS A 25 -26.01 5.36 10.98
C HIS A 25 -26.95 4.65 11.97
N ASN A 26 -26.53 4.44 13.23
CA ASN A 26 -27.29 3.75 14.27
C ASN A 26 -27.83 2.38 13.83
N VAL A 27 -27.02 1.62 13.09
CA VAL A 27 -27.44 0.32 12.51
C VAL A 27 -27.75 -0.69 13.61
N SER A 28 -27.06 -0.63 14.75
CA SER A 28 -27.38 -1.45 15.92
C SER A 28 -28.80 -1.19 16.46
N GLY A 29 -29.22 0.08 16.47
CA GLY A 29 -30.60 0.45 16.86
C GLY A 29 -31.63 -0.02 15.84
N LEU A 30 -31.31 0.01 14.56
CA LEU A 30 -32.19 -0.47 13.48
C LEU A 30 -32.39 -1.97 13.54
N LEU A 31 -31.34 -2.74 13.82
CA LEU A 31 -31.38 -4.21 13.87
C LEU A 31 -31.79 -4.76 15.26
N GLY A 32 -31.89 -3.90 16.28
CA GLY A 32 -32.17 -4.33 17.65
C GLY A 32 -31.10 -5.21 18.30
N SER A 33 -29.89 -5.26 17.70
CA SER A 33 -28.79 -6.07 18.18
C SER A 33 -27.45 -5.30 18.04
N THR A 34 -26.49 -5.64 18.91
CA THR A 34 -25.15 -5.04 18.82
C THR A 34 -24.44 -5.50 17.53
N VAL A 35 -24.04 -4.55 16.72
CA VAL A 35 -23.29 -4.79 15.50
C VAL A 35 -21.80 -4.61 15.77
N THR A 36 -20.97 -5.54 15.29
CA THR A 36 -19.51 -5.48 15.40
C THR A 36 -18.86 -5.64 14.02
N VAL A 37 -17.63 -5.12 13.88
CA VAL A 37 -16.81 -5.32 12.68
C VAL A 37 -15.57 -6.11 13.05
N SER A 38 -15.42 -7.29 12.46
CA SER A 38 -14.28 -8.18 12.66
C SER A 38 -13.37 -8.23 11.42
N ALA A 39 -12.12 -8.65 11.62
CA ALA A 39 -11.17 -8.89 10.54
C ALA A 39 -10.48 -10.23 10.79
N VAL A 40 -11.25 -11.30 10.67
CA VAL A 40 -10.80 -12.67 10.95
C VAL A 40 -11.12 -13.59 9.77
N PRO A 41 -10.48 -14.76 9.64
CA PRO A 41 -10.89 -15.75 8.66
C PRO A 41 -12.36 -16.17 8.86
N PRO A 42 -13.13 -16.41 7.78
CA PRO A 42 -14.57 -16.69 7.86
C PRO A 42 -14.93 -17.91 8.72
N ASP A 43 -14.05 -18.90 8.81
CA ASP A 43 -14.21 -20.08 9.66
C ASP A 43 -14.22 -19.77 11.18
N ARG A 44 -13.69 -18.59 11.57
CA ARG A 44 -13.61 -18.14 12.96
C ARG A 44 -14.67 -17.12 13.35
N VAL A 45 -15.47 -16.67 12.39
CA VAL A 45 -16.51 -15.66 12.63
C VAL A 45 -17.64 -16.22 13.48
N VAL A 46 -18.10 -17.42 13.17
CA VAL A 46 -19.14 -18.12 13.93
C VAL A 46 -18.45 -19.19 14.80
N PRO A 47 -18.54 -19.10 16.13
CA PRO A 47 -18.00 -20.13 17.00
C PRO A 47 -18.68 -21.49 16.78
N ALA A 48 -17.92 -22.58 16.88
CA ALA A 48 -18.42 -23.94 16.60
C ALA A 48 -19.68 -24.35 17.41
N ASN A 49 -19.86 -23.77 18.60
CA ASN A 49 -21.02 -24.02 19.49
C ASN A 49 -21.78 -22.73 19.83
N GLY A 50 -21.58 -21.66 19.05
CA GLY A 50 -22.17 -20.35 19.32
C GLY A 50 -23.32 -19.99 18.38
N ALA A 51 -24.18 -19.10 18.84
CA ALA A 51 -25.16 -18.45 17.99
C ALA A 51 -24.44 -17.48 17.04
N GLU A 52 -24.96 -17.32 15.85
CA GLU A 52 -24.50 -16.34 14.89
C GLU A 52 -24.75 -14.93 15.43
N SER A 53 -23.72 -14.12 15.61
CA SER A 53 -23.83 -12.74 16.04
C SER A 53 -23.96 -11.81 14.85
N THR A 54 -24.66 -10.67 15.07
CA THR A 54 -24.81 -9.65 14.01
C THR A 54 -23.49 -8.91 13.82
N GLN A 55 -22.79 -9.19 12.71
CA GLN A 55 -21.47 -8.60 12.46
C GLN A 55 -21.12 -8.54 10.97
N LEU A 56 -20.30 -7.55 10.63
CA LEU A 56 -19.55 -7.55 9.38
C LEU A 56 -18.18 -8.18 9.60
N ASN A 57 -17.71 -8.95 8.62
CA ASN A 57 -16.35 -9.46 8.61
C ASN A 57 -15.61 -8.99 7.37
N LEU A 58 -14.46 -8.39 7.59
CA LEU A 58 -13.53 -7.96 6.56
C LEU A 58 -12.38 -8.96 6.47
N PHE A 59 -12.33 -9.76 5.41
CA PHE A 59 -11.32 -10.80 5.24
C PHE A 59 -10.41 -10.50 4.05
N LEU A 60 -9.11 -10.33 4.32
CA LEU A 60 -8.08 -10.24 3.27
C LEU A 60 -7.84 -11.66 2.73
N HIS A 61 -8.38 -11.96 1.54
CA HIS A 61 -8.29 -13.30 0.97
C HIS A 61 -7.14 -13.45 -0.03
N GLN A 62 -6.67 -12.35 -0.63
CA GLN A 62 -5.60 -12.38 -1.62
C GLN A 62 -4.79 -11.08 -1.61
N VAL A 63 -3.51 -11.20 -1.93
CA VAL A 63 -2.59 -10.08 -2.17
C VAL A 63 -1.94 -10.28 -3.53
N THR A 64 -2.01 -9.28 -4.38
CA THR A 64 -1.39 -9.31 -5.72
C THR A 64 -0.40 -8.16 -5.90
N PHE A 65 0.52 -8.31 -6.84
CA PHE A 65 1.43 -7.23 -7.19
C PHE A 65 0.74 -6.24 -8.13
N ASN A 66 0.80 -4.95 -7.81
CA ASN A 66 0.29 -3.92 -8.69
C ASN A 66 1.20 -3.77 -9.91
N THR A 67 0.68 -4.13 -11.09
CA THR A 67 1.46 -4.15 -12.35
C THR A 67 1.77 -2.75 -12.86
N GLY A 68 0.90 -1.77 -12.61
CA GLY A 68 1.10 -0.38 -13.01
C GLY A 68 2.28 0.26 -12.28
N TRP A 69 2.33 0.10 -10.96
CA TRP A 69 3.39 0.64 -10.11
C TRP A 69 4.70 -0.15 -10.18
N ARG A 70 4.65 -1.42 -10.52
CA ARG A 70 5.86 -2.24 -10.68
C ARG A 70 6.84 -1.68 -11.70
N ASN A 71 6.33 -1.05 -12.76
CA ASN A 71 7.12 -0.49 -13.85
C ASN A 71 7.31 1.03 -13.73
N HIS A 72 6.76 1.65 -12.69
CA HIS A 72 6.89 3.08 -12.47
C HIS A 72 8.29 3.39 -11.95
N ALA A 73 9.12 4.00 -12.80
CA ALA A 73 10.41 4.55 -12.40
C ALA A 73 10.17 5.87 -11.65
N LEU A 74 9.95 5.79 -10.34
CA LEU A 74 10.05 7.00 -9.52
C LEU A 74 11.47 7.57 -9.68
N PRO A 75 11.66 8.90 -9.58
CA PRO A 75 12.99 9.50 -9.59
C PRO A 75 13.78 8.98 -8.38
N SER A 76 14.39 7.80 -8.58
CA SER A 76 15.20 7.12 -7.57
C SER A 76 16.65 7.59 -7.60
N ARG A 77 16.96 8.60 -8.45
CA ARG A 77 18.29 9.18 -8.61
C ARG A 77 18.24 10.68 -8.41
N ASP A 78 19.35 11.23 -7.95
CA ASP A 78 19.53 12.68 -7.85
C ASP A 78 19.52 13.35 -9.23
N GLY A 79 19.51 14.68 -9.26
CA GLY A 79 19.51 15.46 -10.50
C GLY A 79 20.74 15.22 -11.39
N SER A 80 21.84 14.71 -10.83
CA SER A 80 23.04 14.31 -11.59
C SER A 80 22.95 12.89 -12.15
N GLY A 81 21.94 12.10 -11.76
CA GLY A 81 21.77 10.72 -12.16
C GLY A 81 22.76 9.72 -11.53
N THR A 82 23.65 10.20 -10.66
CA THR A 82 24.75 9.41 -10.10
C THR A 82 24.38 8.69 -8.82
N GLN A 83 23.59 9.34 -7.94
CA GLN A 83 23.21 8.76 -6.66
C GLN A 83 21.79 8.21 -6.71
N ARG A 84 21.63 7.01 -6.19
CA ARG A 84 20.31 6.41 -5.97
C ARG A 84 19.75 6.94 -4.66
N LEU A 85 18.61 7.65 -4.72
CA LEU A 85 17.96 8.26 -3.56
C LEU A 85 17.04 7.29 -2.84
N SER A 86 16.36 6.41 -3.57
CA SER A 86 15.42 5.45 -3.00
C SER A 86 15.45 4.11 -3.73
N ASN A 87 15.06 3.05 -3.05
CA ASN A 87 14.77 1.77 -3.66
C ASN A 87 13.32 1.76 -4.17
N PRO A 88 13.00 1.03 -5.26
CA PRO A 88 11.61 0.90 -5.70
C PRO A 88 10.75 0.33 -4.57
N PRO A 89 9.56 0.88 -4.31
CA PRO A 89 8.64 0.33 -3.33
C PRO A 89 8.02 -0.98 -3.84
N LEU A 90 7.65 -1.83 -2.91
CA LEU A 90 6.80 -2.98 -3.19
C LEU A 90 5.35 -2.49 -3.30
N ALA A 91 4.78 -2.55 -4.50
CA ALA A 91 3.43 -2.10 -4.78
C ALA A 91 2.45 -3.29 -4.79
N LEU A 92 1.42 -3.22 -3.97
CA LEU A 92 0.48 -4.29 -3.71
C LEU A 92 -0.96 -3.83 -3.90
N ASP A 93 -1.80 -4.76 -4.36
CA ASP A 93 -3.25 -4.69 -4.33
C ASP A 93 -3.76 -5.71 -3.31
N LEU A 94 -4.63 -5.27 -2.42
CA LEU A 94 -5.18 -6.07 -1.33
C LEU A 94 -6.64 -6.38 -1.63
N HIS A 95 -6.97 -7.67 -1.77
CA HIS A 95 -8.31 -8.15 -2.11
C HIS A 95 -9.07 -8.58 -0.86
N TYR A 96 -10.19 -7.93 -0.61
CA TYR A 96 -11.01 -8.12 0.58
C TYR A 96 -12.38 -8.72 0.24
N LEU A 97 -12.85 -9.62 1.10
CA LEU A 97 -14.25 -10.03 1.17
C LEU A 97 -14.90 -9.32 2.37
N VAL A 98 -15.99 -8.63 2.11
CA VAL A 98 -16.86 -8.03 3.12
C VAL A 98 -18.09 -8.91 3.24
N SER A 99 -18.19 -9.69 4.30
CA SER A 99 -19.26 -10.67 4.54
C SER A 99 -20.12 -10.23 5.70
N ALA A 100 -21.43 -10.36 5.56
CA ALA A 100 -22.40 -10.00 6.60
C ALA A 100 -22.98 -11.25 7.26
N TYR A 101 -23.08 -11.21 8.58
CA TYR A 101 -23.60 -12.27 9.43
C TYR A 101 -24.73 -11.70 10.30
N SER A 102 -25.84 -12.41 10.38
CA SER A 102 -26.96 -12.11 11.30
C SER A 102 -27.82 -13.33 11.47
N ALA A 103 -28.34 -13.53 12.69
CA ALA A 103 -29.37 -14.52 12.97
C ALA A 103 -30.78 -14.00 12.65
N GLU A 104 -30.92 -12.66 12.51
CA GLU A 104 -32.22 -12.02 12.24
C GLU A 104 -32.50 -12.03 10.72
N GLU A 105 -33.79 -12.17 10.39
CA GLU A 105 -34.27 -12.10 9.01
C GLU A 105 -33.91 -10.73 8.38
N LEU A 106 -33.34 -10.73 7.16
CA LEU A 106 -32.86 -9.56 6.44
C LEU A 106 -31.71 -8.80 7.12
N GLY A 107 -31.23 -9.22 8.28
CA GLY A 107 -30.21 -8.54 9.02
C GLY A 107 -28.85 -8.49 8.27
N SER A 108 -28.49 -9.58 7.61
CA SER A 108 -27.26 -9.65 6.79
C SER A 108 -27.33 -8.75 5.56
N GLU A 109 -28.48 -8.68 4.89
CA GLU A 109 -28.67 -7.82 3.71
C GLU A 109 -28.62 -6.34 4.09
N ILE A 110 -29.24 -5.96 5.21
CA ILE A 110 -29.20 -4.60 5.75
C ILE A 110 -27.74 -4.22 6.05
N LEU A 111 -27.02 -5.06 6.79
CA LEU A 111 -25.61 -4.82 7.11
C LEU A 111 -24.74 -4.66 5.86
N LEU A 112 -24.90 -5.56 4.90
CA LEU A 112 -24.13 -5.50 3.66
C LEU A 112 -24.45 -4.24 2.86
N GLY A 113 -25.73 -3.84 2.81
CA GLY A 113 -26.16 -2.61 2.16
C GLY A 113 -25.49 -1.38 2.73
N TYR A 114 -25.48 -1.21 4.06
CA TYR A 114 -24.76 -0.12 4.72
C TYR A 114 -23.25 -0.17 4.47
N ALA A 115 -22.64 -1.36 4.55
CA ALA A 115 -21.22 -1.51 4.28
C ALA A 115 -20.86 -1.08 2.86
N MET A 116 -21.63 -1.51 1.86
CA MET A 116 -21.42 -1.14 0.46
C MET A 116 -21.62 0.35 0.23
N GLN A 117 -22.62 0.98 0.88
CA GLN A 117 -22.84 2.41 0.82
C GLN A 117 -21.64 3.17 1.38
N LEU A 118 -21.16 2.83 2.57
CA LEU A 118 -20.02 3.47 3.22
C LEU A 118 -18.74 3.37 2.37
N LEU A 119 -18.46 2.21 1.79
CA LEU A 119 -17.30 2.01 0.93
C LEU A 119 -17.44 2.75 -0.41
N HIS A 120 -18.66 2.91 -0.91
CA HIS A 120 -18.95 3.71 -2.12
C HIS A 120 -18.77 5.21 -1.86
N GLU A 121 -19.20 5.70 -0.70
CA GLU A 121 -19.04 7.09 -0.30
C GLU A 121 -17.59 7.47 0.06
N THR A 122 -16.76 6.46 0.39
CA THR A 122 -15.35 6.64 0.72
C THR A 122 -14.44 5.85 -0.24
N PRO A 123 -14.43 6.21 -1.54
CA PRO A 123 -13.67 5.46 -2.56
C PRO A 123 -12.16 5.65 -2.44
N VAL A 124 -11.71 6.63 -1.65
CA VAL A 124 -10.29 6.94 -1.40
C VAL A 124 -10.09 7.10 0.10
N LEU A 125 -9.11 6.39 0.65
CA LEU A 125 -8.75 6.54 2.06
C LEU A 125 -7.97 7.85 2.25
N ASP A 126 -8.59 8.81 2.90
CA ASP A 126 -7.95 10.09 3.23
C ASP A 126 -6.84 9.90 4.27
N ARG A 127 -5.73 10.63 4.10
CA ARG A 127 -4.58 10.58 5.00
C ARG A 127 -4.94 10.92 6.44
N LYS A 128 -5.86 11.87 6.64
CA LYS A 128 -6.35 12.24 7.97
C LYS A 128 -7.13 11.08 8.61
N ALA A 129 -8.01 10.43 7.84
CA ALA A 129 -8.75 9.27 8.31
C ALA A 129 -7.81 8.12 8.68
N ILE A 130 -6.80 7.83 7.83
CA ILE A 130 -5.76 6.83 8.12
C ILE A 130 -5.02 7.17 9.43
N THR A 131 -4.60 8.42 9.60
CA THR A 131 -3.88 8.84 10.80
C THR A 131 -4.76 8.70 12.05
N THR A 132 -6.03 9.09 11.97
CA THR A 132 -6.97 9.00 13.10
C THR A 132 -7.23 7.53 13.48
N ALA A 133 -7.48 6.66 12.51
CA ALA A 133 -7.74 5.25 12.73
C ALA A 133 -6.55 4.49 13.34
N LEU A 134 -5.33 4.86 12.93
CA LEU A 134 -4.11 4.19 13.40
C LEU A 134 -3.50 4.79 14.67
N ASN A 135 -3.90 6.00 15.05
CA ASN A 135 -3.45 6.69 16.27
C ASN A 135 -4.66 7.02 17.16
N PRO A 136 -5.27 6.03 17.79
CA PRO A 136 -6.39 6.24 18.69
C PRO A 136 -5.97 7.08 19.91
N SER A 137 -6.96 7.64 20.62
CA SER A 137 -6.70 8.41 21.83
C SER A 137 -5.92 7.58 22.88
N PRO A 138 -5.09 8.21 23.73
CA PRO A 138 -4.27 7.51 24.72
C PRO A 138 -5.05 6.60 25.66
N SER A 139 -6.31 6.91 25.94
CA SER A 139 -7.20 6.08 26.77
C SER A 139 -7.57 4.76 26.09
N VAL A 140 -7.71 4.75 24.77
CA VAL A 140 -8.02 3.56 23.98
C VAL A 140 -6.74 2.80 23.67
N GLU A 141 -5.64 3.49 23.38
CA GLU A 141 -4.34 2.90 23.06
C GLU A 141 -3.87 1.93 24.13
N THR A 142 -4.04 2.25 25.41
CA THR A 142 -3.63 1.38 26.54
C THR A 142 -4.39 0.06 26.59
N THR A 143 -5.61 0.01 26.03
CA THR A 143 -6.45 -1.20 26.02
C THR A 143 -6.22 -2.07 24.77
N LEU A 144 -5.56 -1.54 23.75
CA LEU A 144 -5.32 -2.27 22.49
C LEU A 144 -4.24 -3.35 22.65
N PRO A 145 -4.38 -4.49 21.97
CA PRO A 145 -3.32 -5.49 21.84
C PRO A 145 -2.03 -4.88 21.24
N PRO A 146 -0.84 -5.38 21.64
CA PRO A 146 0.44 -4.84 21.15
C PRO A 146 0.56 -4.79 19.62
N ALA A 147 -0.01 -5.77 18.92
CA ALA A 147 -0.02 -5.80 17.46
C ALA A 147 -0.78 -4.61 16.84
N LEU A 148 -1.90 -4.20 17.41
CA LEU A 148 -2.66 -3.04 16.91
C LEU A 148 -1.97 -1.72 17.25
N ARG A 149 -1.30 -1.63 18.41
CA ARG A 149 -0.50 -0.45 18.76
C ARG A 149 0.67 -0.24 17.80
N ALA A 150 1.32 -1.32 17.37
CA ALA A 150 2.41 -1.24 16.40
C ALA A 150 1.99 -0.68 15.04
N LEU A 151 0.70 -0.69 14.69
CA LEU A 151 0.20 -0.14 13.43
C LEU A 151 0.32 1.39 13.34
N ALA A 152 0.44 2.08 14.46
CA ALA A 152 0.72 3.53 14.47
C ALA A 152 2.03 3.87 13.75
N GLU A 153 3.00 2.95 13.78
CA GLU A 153 4.32 3.12 13.16
C GLU A 153 4.38 2.64 11.69
N CYS A 154 3.25 2.21 11.12
CA CYS A 154 3.27 1.65 9.77
C CYS A 154 3.56 2.68 8.66
N GLY A 155 3.41 3.99 8.93
CA GLY A 155 3.66 5.07 7.98
C GLY A 155 2.72 5.08 6.78
N LEU A 156 1.55 4.48 6.89
CA LEU A 156 0.60 4.33 5.78
C LEU A 156 0.07 5.68 5.26
N ALA A 157 -0.13 6.65 6.15
CA ALA A 157 -0.59 8.00 5.78
C ALA A 157 0.45 8.79 4.97
N ASP A 158 1.73 8.40 5.06
CA ASP A 158 2.85 9.11 4.42
C ASP A 158 3.19 8.57 3.02
N GLN A 159 2.52 7.51 2.57
CA GLN A 159 2.80 6.97 1.24
C GLN A 159 2.47 7.99 0.14
N VAL A 160 3.17 7.91 -0.99
CA VAL A 160 3.04 8.86 -2.11
C VAL A 160 1.63 8.83 -2.71
N GLU A 161 1.11 7.64 -2.98
CA GLU A 161 -0.22 7.44 -3.54
C GLU A 161 -1.28 7.29 -2.45
N GLN A 162 -2.51 7.70 -2.78
CA GLN A 162 -3.67 7.42 -1.95
C GLN A 162 -4.23 6.04 -2.26
N ILE A 163 -4.70 5.35 -1.23
CA ILE A 163 -5.33 4.04 -1.37
C ILE A 163 -6.76 4.22 -1.85
N LYS A 164 -7.06 3.59 -2.98
CA LYS A 164 -8.40 3.60 -3.59
C LYS A 164 -9.10 2.28 -3.29
N LEU A 165 -10.39 2.36 -2.99
CA LEU A 165 -11.25 1.20 -2.82
C LEU A 165 -12.07 1.01 -4.09
N VAL A 166 -11.92 -0.14 -4.72
CA VAL A 166 -12.61 -0.47 -5.96
C VAL A 166 -13.41 -1.76 -5.75
N PRO A 167 -14.69 -1.81 -6.14
CA PRO A 167 -15.43 -3.07 -6.15
C PRO A 167 -14.74 -4.09 -7.06
N ASP A 168 -14.66 -5.33 -6.58
CA ASP A 168 -14.07 -6.47 -7.30
C ASP A 168 -15.18 -7.45 -7.70
N PRO A 169 -15.68 -7.42 -8.94
CA PRO A 169 -16.80 -8.25 -9.36
C PRO A 169 -16.36 -9.71 -9.55
N LEU A 170 -16.34 -10.49 -8.47
CA LEU A 170 -16.07 -11.92 -8.52
C LEU A 170 -17.25 -12.67 -9.15
N SER A 171 -16.94 -13.64 -10.02
CA SER A 171 -17.94 -14.55 -10.57
C SER A 171 -18.49 -15.49 -9.48
N THR A 172 -19.69 -16.04 -9.70
CA THR A 172 -20.27 -17.02 -8.80
C THR A 172 -19.37 -18.24 -8.59
N GLU A 173 -18.63 -18.63 -9.60
CA GLU A 173 -17.70 -19.76 -9.53
C GLU A 173 -16.49 -19.43 -8.63
N GLU A 174 -15.89 -18.26 -8.78
CA GLU A 174 -14.78 -17.81 -7.94
C GLU A 174 -15.21 -17.67 -6.49
N MET A 175 -16.38 -17.07 -6.26
CA MET A 175 -16.96 -16.95 -4.93
C MET A 175 -17.20 -18.32 -4.28
N SER A 176 -17.77 -19.27 -5.03
CA SER A 176 -17.98 -20.65 -4.55
C SER A 176 -16.68 -21.34 -4.18
N LYS A 177 -15.65 -21.20 -5.02
CA LYS A 177 -14.31 -21.76 -4.75
C LYS A 177 -13.67 -21.15 -3.49
N LEU A 178 -13.78 -19.84 -3.30
CA LEU A 178 -13.26 -19.15 -2.11
C LEU A 178 -13.94 -19.66 -0.83
N TRP A 179 -15.27 -19.70 -0.79
CA TRP A 179 -16.00 -20.17 0.37
C TRP A 179 -15.74 -21.65 0.68
N THR A 180 -15.56 -22.48 -0.35
CA THR A 180 -15.15 -23.88 -0.19
C THR A 180 -13.74 -23.98 0.39
N ALA A 181 -12.81 -23.16 -0.10
CA ALA A 181 -11.43 -23.17 0.38
C ALA A 181 -11.29 -22.75 1.84
N VAL A 182 -12.10 -21.78 2.31
CA VAL A 182 -12.12 -21.36 3.72
C VAL A 182 -12.97 -22.26 4.62
N GLN A 183 -13.59 -23.31 4.07
CA GLN A 183 -14.40 -24.30 4.80
C GLN A 183 -15.51 -23.69 5.68
N SER A 184 -16.13 -22.63 5.18
CA SER A 184 -17.20 -21.92 5.87
C SER A 184 -18.47 -21.89 5.04
N HIS A 185 -19.63 -21.78 5.70
CA HIS A 185 -20.91 -21.62 5.01
C HIS A 185 -20.96 -20.27 4.29
N TYR A 186 -21.49 -20.30 3.08
CA TYR A 186 -21.69 -19.08 2.29
C TYR A 186 -22.54 -18.05 3.05
N ARG A 187 -22.11 -16.78 2.95
CA ARG A 187 -22.83 -15.62 3.48
C ARG A 187 -22.91 -14.52 2.41
N PRO A 188 -23.90 -13.63 2.47
CA PRO A 188 -23.94 -12.45 1.60
C PRO A 188 -22.61 -11.70 1.70
N THR A 189 -21.97 -11.51 0.55
CA THR A 189 -20.58 -11.02 0.47
C THR A 189 -20.39 -10.11 -0.74
N ALA A 190 -19.67 -9.00 -0.53
CA ALA A 190 -19.16 -8.16 -1.57
C ALA A 190 -17.62 -8.18 -1.55
N ALA A 191 -16.99 -8.14 -2.71
CA ALA A 191 -15.53 -8.09 -2.81
C ALA A 191 -15.05 -6.71 -3.21
N TYR A 192 -13.89 -6.31 -2.67
CA TYR A 192 -13.25 -5.02 -2.90
C TYR A 192 -11.73 -5.18 -3.00
N VAL A 193 -11.12 -4.30 -3.79
CA VAL A 193 -9.67 -4.17 -3.87
C VAL A 193 -9.24 -2.82 -3.29
N ALA A 194 -8.30 -2.85 -2.37
CA ALA A 194 -7.57 -1.65 -1.92
C ALA A 194 -6.28 -1.53 -2.73
N THR A 195 -6.20 -0.52 -3.59
CA THR A 195 -5.10 -0.26 -4.51
C THR A 195 -4.64 1.20 -4.39
N VAL A 196 -3.43 1.56 -4.39
CA VAL A 196 -2.20 0.77 -4.30
C VAL A 196 -1.61 0.94 -2.89
N VAL A 197 -1.15 -0.15 -2.32
CA VAL A 197 -0.43 -0.13 -1.03
C VAL A 197 1.05 -0.25 -1.33
N LEU A 198 1.82 0.76 -0.94
CA LEU A 198 3.26 0.83 -1.17
C LEU A 198 4.01 0.48 0.11
N ILE A 199 4.91 -0.48 0.03
CA ILE A 199 5.82 -0.81 1.12
C ILE A 199 7.22 -0.42 0.70
N GLU A 200 7.84 0.49 1.45
CA GLU A 200 9.15 0.99 1.13
C GLU A 200 10.26 0.10 1.69
N SER A 201 11.39 0.06 0.98
CA SER A 201 12.54 -0.72 1.41
C SER A 201 13.29 0.01 2.53
N SER A 202 13.52 -0.67 3.64
CA SER A 202 14.37 -0.19 4.74
C SER A 202 15.88 -0.30 4.44
N LYS A 203 16.26 -0.93 3.32
CA LYS A 203 17.67 -1.08 2.96
C LYS A 203 18.27 0.24 2.50
N PRO A 204 19.49 0.59 2.95
CA PRO A 204 20.15 1.79 2.49
C PRO A 204 20.42 1.71 0.99
N THR A 205 20.27 2.84 0.31
CA THR A 205 20.64 2.98 -1.09
C THR A 205 22.15 3.03 -1.21
N LYS A 206 22.74 2.10 -1.96
CA LYS A 206 24.17 2.16 -2.28
C LYS A 206 24.32 2.70 -3.71
N PRO A 207 25.09 3.75 -3.93
CA PRO A 207 25.43 4.18 -5.28
C PRO A 207 26.19 3.03 -5.98
N THR A 208 25.88 2.81 -7.24
CA THR A 208 26.67 1.89 -8.06
C THR A 208 28.05 2.52 -8.28
N LEU A 209 29.11 1.78 -7.98
CA LEU A 209 30.44 2.24 -8.29
C LEU A 209 30.56 2.41 -9.81
N PRO A 210 31.15 3.52 -10.29
CA PRO A 210 31.41 3.69 -11.70
C PRO A 210 32.43 2.64 -12.16
N VAL A 211 32.18 2.07 -13.33
CA VAL A 211 33.17 1.20 -13.98
C VAL A 211 34.28 2.10 -14.56
N LEU A 212 35.41 2.15 -13.87
CA LEU A 212 36.53 2.98 -14.27
C LEU A 212 37.33 2.36 -15.40
N THR A 213 37.37 1.03 -15.47
CA THR A 213 38.16 0.29 -16.47
C THR A 213 37.41 -0.95 -16.93
N ARG A 214 37.62 -1.32 -18.18
CA ARG A 214 37.02 -2.54 -18.75
C ARG A 214 38.04 -3.18 -19.71
N GLY A 215 38.42 -4.39 -19.39
CA GLY A 215 39.31 -5.19 -20.25
C GLY A 215 40.39 -5.93 -19.47
N PRO A 216 41.08 -6.89 -20.08
CA PRO A 216 42.18 -7.59 -19.46
C PRO A 216 43.39 -6.66 -19.28
N VAL A 217 44.09 -6.81 -18.17
CA VAL A 217 45.37 -6.13 -17.91
C VAL A 217 46.47 -6.77 -18.74
N ASP A 218 47.26 -5.97 -19.47
CA ASP A 218 48.44 -6.44 -20.17
C ASP A 218 49.51 -6.90 -19.14
N PRO A 219 49.93 -8.16 -19.19
CA PRO A 219 50.84 -8.71 -18.18
C PRO A 219 52.25 -8.07 -18.23
N VAL A 220 52.64 -7.45 -19.35
CA VAL A 220 53.97 -6.85 -19.52
C VAL A 220 53.97 -5.37 -19.17
N THR A 221 53.01 -4.62 -19.74
CA THR A 221 52.92 -3.16 -19.53
C THR A 221 52.11 -2.78 -18.29
N LYS A 222 51.36 -3.75 -17.74
CA LYS A 222 50.39 -3.55 -16.65
C LYS A 222 49.32 -2.49 -16.94
N LEU A 223 49.20 -2.10 -18.20
CA LEU A 223 48.14 -1.23 -18.67
C LEU A 223 46.90 -2.06 -19.03
N GLU A 224 45.77 -1.55 -18.69
CA GLU A 224 44.51 -2.21 -19.06
C GLU A 224 44.23 -2.03 -20.55
N ARG A 225 44.05 -3.15 -21.26
CA ARG A 225 43.61 -3.17 -22.66
C ARG A 225 42.09 -3.08 -22.70
N GLY A 226 41.55 -1.88 -22.72
CA GLY A 226 40.12 -1.66 -22.77
C GLY A 226 39.76 -0.18 -22.79
N VAL A 227 38.48 0.08 -22.86
CA VAL A 227 37.95 1.44 -22.76
C VAL A 227 38.11 1.91 -21.32
N VAL A 228 39.01 2.89 -21.11
CA VAL A 228 39.08 3.62 -19.84
C VAL A 228 37.92 4.61 -19.84
N VAL A 229 36.92 4.36 -19.01
CA VAL A 229 35.86 5.33 -18.78
C VAL A 229 36.35 6.20 -17.62
N GLN A 230 36.75 7.41 -17.89
CA GLN A 230 36.83 8.42 -16.85
C GLN A 230 35.40 8.68 -16.41
N ALA A 231 35.12 8.45 -15.13
CA ALA A 231 33.89 8.87 -14.54
C ALA A 231 33.90 10.40 -14.43
N ASP A 232 33.66 11.03 -15.56
CA ASP A 232 33.41 12.44 -15.57
C ASP A 232 32.02 12.65 -14.99
N LEU A 233 31.92 13.29 -13.85
CA LEU A 233 30.68 13.62 -13.18
C LEU A 233 29.90 14.69 -13.95
N LEU A 234 30.41 15.13 -15.09
CA LEU A 234 29.71 16.06 -15.97
C LEU A 234 28.64 15.32 -16.78
N PRO A 235 27.50 15.96 -17.03
CA PRO A 235 26.47 15.39 -17.86
C PRO A 235 27.02 15.08 -19.26
N PRO A 236 26.45 14.07 -19.98
CA PRO A 236 26.98 13.60 -21.28
C PRO A 236 26.82 14.62 -22.42
N PHE A 237 26.49 15.85 -22.12
CA PHE A 237 26.40 16.95 -23.06
C PHE A 237 27.70 17.75 -23.02
N PRO A 238 28.20 18.22 -24.17
CA PRO A 238 29.36 19.13 -24.20
C PRO A 238 29.00 20.40 -23.42
N THR A 239 29.61 20.57 -22.26
CA THR A 239 29.47 21.78 -21.45
C THR A 239 30.63 22.73 -21.81
N ILE A 240 30.28 23.98 -22.08
CA ILE A 240 31.29 25.03 -22.29
C ILE A 240 31.92 25.31 -20.95
N GLN A 241 33.15 24.86 -20.75
CA GLN A 241 33.90 25.08 -19.51
C GLN A 241 34.54 26.48 -19.45
N THR A 242 34.99 27.00 -20.60
CA THR A 242 35.59 28.35 -20.70
C THR A 242 35.34 28.91 -22.08
N VAL A 243 35.10 30.20 -22.17
CA VAL A 243 35.08 30.96 -23.42
C VAL A 243 36.27 31.92 -23.37
N GLN A 244 37.23 31.75 -24.28
CA GLN A 244 38.38 32.65 -24.42
C GLN A 244 38.23 33.48 -25.69
N ALA A 245 38.54 34.74 -25.58
CA ALA A 245 38.59 35.62 -26.75
C ALA A 245 39.73 35.19 -27.69
N ILE A 246 39.43 35.06 -28.96
CA ILE A 246 40.45 34.87 -30.01
C ILE A 246 40.85 36.25 -30.52
N ASP A 247 42.15 36.56 -30.38
CA ASP A 247 42.79 37.72 -30.97
C ASP A 247 42.05 39.07 -30.80
N GLY A 248 41.88 39.50 -29.57
CA GLY A 248 41.41 40.85 -29.24
C GLY A 248 39.91 41.13 -29.51
N GLN A 249 39.12 40.12 -29.83
CA GLN A 249 37.66 40.27 -29.93
C GLN A 249 37.03 40.25 -28.55
N PRO A 250 36.04 41.13 -28.28
CA PRO A 250 35.36 41.11 -26.98
C PRO A 250 34.59 39.82 -26.80
N VAL A 251 34.72 39.18 -25.61
CA VAL A 251 33.93 38.00 -25.22
C VAL A 251 32.51 38.46 -25.04
N ALA A 252 31.58 37.84 -25.75
CA ALA A 252 30.14 38.10 -25.55
C ALA A 252 29.75 37.69 -24.12
N ALA A 253 29.29 38.61 -23.33
CA ALA A 253 28.65 38.32 -22.04
C ALA A 253 27.32 37.66 -22.32
N VAL A 254 27.11 36.43 -21.82
CA VAL A 254 25.81 35.80 -21.78
C VAL A 254 25.07 36.41 -20.61
N GLY A 255 23.99 37.14 -20.91
CA GLY A 255 23.09 37.71 -19.93
C GLY A 255 22.08 36.66 -19.43
#